data_3096a481e6ee6d89ad433177ad8c7f4b
#
_entry.id   3096a481e6ee6d89ad433177ad8c7f4b
#
_cell.length_a   1.000
_cell.length_b   1.000
_cell.length_c   1.000
_cell.angle_alpha   90.00
_cell.angle_beta   90.00
_cell.angle_gamma   90.00
#
_symmetry.space_group_name_H-M   'P 1'
#
loop_
_entity.id
_entity.type
_entity.pdbx_description
1 polymer ?
#
loop_
_entity_poly.entity_id
_entity_poly.type
_entity_poly.pdbx_seq_one_letter_code
_entity_poly.pdbx_strand_id
1 'polypeptide(L)'
;EYDDAHTFRSGTYFDEIYHARTAYEMIHDLYNYENTHPPLGKIFISLGIRIFGMNPFGWRIIGTLFGIGMLPFLYLFGKRLFHQTWVAGVVTTLFAFDFMHFTQTRIATIDVYGTFFIMAMFYFMLRYAQTSFYDTEFKKTLIPLFLSGLMMGLGCASKWTAVYAAA
;
A
#
# COMPACT_ATOMS: atom_id res chain seq x y z
N GLU A 1 14.51 -18.39 21.49
CA GLU A 1 14.86 -19.66 20.82
C GLU A 1 14.46 -19.51 19.36
N TYR A 2 15.43 -19.31 18.48
CA TYR A 2 15.21 -19.38 17.04
C TYR A 2 14.98 -20.84 16.68
N ASP A 3 13.80 -21.13 16.14
CA ASP A 3 13.50 -22.46 15.59
C ASP A 3 14.42 -22.68 14.40
N ASP A 4 15.35 -23.64 14.52
CA ASP A 4 16.39 -23.95 13.52
C ASP A 4 15.82 -24.55 12.21
N ALA A 5 14.52 -24.68 12.09
CA ALA A 5 13.86 -25.02 10.85
C ALA A 5 13.80 -23.80 9.93
N HIS A 6 14.79 -23.64 9.04
CA HIS A 6 14.81 -22.66 7.95
C HIS A 6 13.63 -22.88 6.99
N THR A 7 12.43 -22.52 7.43
CA THR A 7 11.24 -22.52 6.59
C THR A 7 11.03 -21.10 6.03
N PHE A 8 10.34 -20.97 4.89
CA PHE A 8 9.92 -19.67 4.35
C PHE A 8 9.06 -18.84 5.33
N ARG A 9 8.58 -19.46 6.43
CA ARG A 9 7.83 -18.79 7.50
C ARG A 9 8.73 -18.13 8.53
N SER A 10 9.95 -18.64 8.74
CA SER A 10 10.92 -18.11 9.70
C SER A 10 12.01 -17.28 9.02
N GLY A 11 12.21 -17.42 7.70
CA GLY A 11 13.18 -16.65 6.92
C GLY A 11 12.67 -15.25 6.57
N THR A 12 13.62 -14.35 6.28
CA THR A 12 13.37 -13.02 5.73
C THR A 12 13.73 -12.97 4.26
N TYR A 13 12.95 -12.24 3.46
CA TYR A 13 13.27 -11.96 2.06
C TYR A 13 14.20 -10.75 1.98
N PHE A 14 14.92 -10.60 0.87
CA PHE A 14 16.01 -9.63 0.68
C PHE A 14 15.75 -8.22 1.26
N ASP A 15 14.74 -7.51 0.78
CA ASP A 15 14.41 -6.14 1.26
C ASP A 15 13.74 -6.13 2.64
N GLU A 16 13.10 -7.23 3.03
CA GLU A 16 12.41 -7.38 4.30
C GLU A 16 13.37 -7.22 5.49
N ILE A 17 14.61 -7.68 5.34
CA ILE A 17 15.64 -7.56 6.39
C ILE A 17 15.87 -6.08 6.73
N TYR A 18 16.05 -5.24 5.71
CA TYR A 18 16.34 -3.82 5.89
C TYR A 18 15.15 -3.06 6.48
N HIS A 19 13.95 -3.31 5.96
CA HIS A 19 12.75 -2.59 6.39
C HIS A 19 12.27 -3.01 7.77
N ALA A 20 12.29 -4.31 8.10
CA ALA A 20 11.96 -4.81 9.42
C ALA A 20 12.97 -4.33 10.48
N ARG A 21 14.27 -4.33 10.15
CA ARG A 21 15.33 -3.79 11.00
C ARG A 21 15.12 -2.30 11.27
N THR A 22 14.95 -1.49 10.23
CA THR A 22 14.76 -0.04 10.41
C THR A 22 13.46 0.27 11.15
N ALA A 23 12.39 -0.50 10.93
CA ALA A 23 11.17 -0.37 11.73
C ALA A 23 11.41 -0.67 13.21
N TYR A 24 12.24 -1.65 13.55
CA TYR A 24 12.67 -1.93 14.93
C TYR A 24 13.53 -0.80 15.50
N GLU A 25 14.49 -0.28 14.72
CA GLU A 25 15.34 0.85 15.11
C GLU A 25 14.48 2.09 15.43
N MET A 26 13.45 2.38 14.63
CA MET A 26 12.49 3.47 14.89
C MET A 26 11.69 3.28 16.18
N ILE A 27 11.35 2.04 16.55
CA ILE A 27 10.61 1.77 17.79
C ILE A 27 11.48 2.04 19.03
N HIS A 28 12.78 1.83 18.92
CA HIS A 28 13.74 1.93 20.02
C HIS A 28 14.59 3.19 19.99
N ASP A 29 14.22 4.18 19.17
CA ASP A 29 14.94 5.46 19.00
C ASP A 29 16.44 5.28 18.66
N LEU A 30 16.75 4.22 17.89
CA LEU A 30 18.09 3.93 17.40
C LEU A 30 18.37 4.63 16.07
N TYR A 31 19.65 4.76 15.69
CA TYR A 31 20.02 5.27 14.39
C TYR A 31 19.51 4.36 13.27
N ASN A 32 18.76 4.93 12.33
CA ASN A 32 18.17 4.18 11.23
C ASN A 32 19.26 3.75 10.23
N TYR A 33 19.39 2.47 10.00
CA TYR A 33 20.34 1.88 9.05
C TYR A 33 19.99 2.25 7.60
N GLU A 34 18.70 2.17 7.25
CA GLU A 34 18.22 2.42 5.90
C GLU A 34 17.47 3.77 5.84
N ASN A 35 18.08 4.77 5.17
CA ASN A 35 17.55 6.13 5.02
C ASN A 35 17.29 6.53 3.56
N THR A 36 17.46 5.62 2.60
CA THR A 36 17.30 5.92 1.16
C THR A 36 15.85 6.10 0.74
N HIS A 37 14.92 5.48 1.48
CA HIS A 37 13.49 5.55 1.20
C HIS A 37 12.73 6.37 2.24
N PRO A 38 11.62 7.01 1.85
CA PRO A 38 10.76 7.76 2.77
C PRO A 38 10.26 6.89 3.94
N PRO A 39 9.95 7.50 5.11
CA PRO A 39 9.76 6.75 6.35
C PRO A 39 8.38 6.09 6.50
N LEU A 40 7.32 6.56 5.80
CA LEU A 40 5.95 6.16 6.09
C LEU A 40 5.72 4.65 5.95
N GLY A 41 6.28 4.00 4.93
CA GLY A 41 6.17 2.55 4.76
C GLY A 41 6.78 1.78 5.94
N LYS A 42 7.90 2.24 6.47
CA LYS A 42 8.57 1.65 7.64
C LYS A 42 7.79 1.90 8.94
N ILE A 43 7.11 3.05 9.04
CA ILE A 43 6.20 3.34 10.17
C ILE A 43 5.02 2.36 10.18
N PHE A 44 4.47 2.00 9.02
CA PHE A 44 3.44 0.96 8.97
C PHE A 44 3.97 -0.41 9.41
N ILE A 45 5.18 -0.78 9.01
CA ILE A 45 5.82 -2.02 9.46
C ILE A 45 6.04 -1.95 10.99
N SER A 46 6.52 -0.83 11.52
CA SER A 46 6.75 -0.64 12.96
C SER A 46 5.46 -0.76 13.77
N LEU A 47 4.32 -0.32 13.22
CA LEU A 47 3.02 -0.50 13.87
C LEU A 47 2.68 -1.98 14.05
N GLY A 48 2.89 -2.80 13.02
CA GLY A 48 2.68 -4.24 13.12
C GLY A 48 3.60 -4.91 14.15
N ILE A 49 4.88 -4.51 14.19
CA ILE A 49 5.85 -4.99 15.18
C ILE A 49 5.43 -4.59 16.60
N ARG A 50 4.95 -3.37 16.82
CA ARG A 50 4.47 -2.90 18.13
C ARG A 50 3.29 -3.71 18.66
N ILE A 51 2.38 -4.13 17.78
CA ILE A 51 1.16 -4.85 18.17
C ILE A 51 1.41 -6.35 18.36
N PHE A 52 2.19 -6.96 17.46
CA PHE A 52 2.34 -8.42 17.36
C PHE A 52 3.75 -8.92 17.70
N GLY A 53 4.67 -8.02 18.03
CA GLY A 53 6.06 -8.34 18.36
C GLY A 53 6.97 -8.42 17.13
N MET A 54 8.30 -8.50 17.39
CA MET A 54 9.35 -8.62 16.37
C MET A 54 9.42 -10.06 15.86
N ASN A 55 8.49 -10.43 14.99
CA ASN A 55 8.41 -11.75 14.35
C ASN A 55 7.84 -11.62 12.93
N PRO A 56 7.95 -12.66 12.07
CA PRO A 56 7.49 -12.62 10.69
C PRO A 56 6.03 -12.20 10.51
N PHE A 57 5.16 -12.57 11.40
CA PHE A 57 3.77 -12.12 11.37
C PHE A 57 3.66 -10.62 11.66
N GLY A 58 4.36 -10.14 12.71
CA GLY A 58 4.31 -8.74 13.14
C GLY A 58 4.72 -7.77 12.03
N TRP A 59 5.86 -8.01 11.37
CA TRP A 59 6.31 -7.09 10.33
C TRP A 59 5.59 -7.23 8.99
N ARG A 60 4.85 -8.33 8.72
CA ARG A 60 4.14 -8.59 7.46
C ARG A 60 2.66 -8.20 7.48
N ILE A 61 2.01 -8.25 8.65
CA ILE A 61 0.54 -8.15 8.75
C ILE A 61 -0.02 -6.86 8.17
N ILE A 62 0.60 -5.72 8.46
CA ILE A 62 0.10 -4.43 7.95
C ILE A 62 0.21 -4.35 6.43
N GLY A 63 1.32 -4.79 5.83
CA GLY A 63 1.46 -4.89 4.37
C GLY A 63 0.40 -5.80 3.75
N THR A 64 0.11 -6.94 4.39
CA THR A 64 -0.96 -7.85 3.95
C THR A 64 -2.34 -7.18 3.99
N LEU A 65 -2.65 -6.39 5.02
CA LEU A 65 -3.91 -5.64 5.11
C LEU A 65 -4.02 -4.59 4.01
N PHE A 66 -2.94 -3.89 3.68
CA PHE A 66 -2.91 -2.98 2.54
C PHE A 66 -3.12 -3.71 1.21
N GLY A 67 -2.51 -4.89 1.03
CA GLY A 67 -2.74 -5.74 -0.14
C GLY A 67 -4.20 -6.16 -0.29
N ILE A 68 -4.85 -6.58 0.80
CA ILE A 68 -6.29 -6.87 0.82
C ILE A 68 -7.09 -5.61 0.48
N GLY A 69 -6.70 -4.46 1.02
CA GLY A 69 -7.32 -3.16 0.75
C GLY A 69 -7.24 -2.71 -0.71
N MET A 70 -6.28 -3.19 -1.49
CA MET A 70 -6.20 -2.91 -2.94
C MET A 70 -7.40 -3.49 -3.71
N LEU A 71 -7.94 -4.64 -3.29
CA LEU A 71 -9.00 -5.33 -4.01
C LEU A 71 -10.30 -4.50 -4.12
N PRO A 72 -10.86 -3.93 -3.03
CA PRO A 72 -12.03 -3.08 -3.13
C PRO A 72 -11.76 -1.79 -3.95
N PHE A 73 -10.57 -1.20 -3.87
CA PHE A 73 -10.24 -0.05 -4.71
C PHE A 73 -10.22 -0.42 -6.19
N LEU A 74 -9.61 -1.55 -6.55
CA LEU A 74 -9.57 -2.03 -7.93
C LEU A 74 -10.98 -2.36 -8.45
N TYR A 75 -11.81 -3.01 -7.62
CA TYR A 75 -13.20 -3.27 -7.96
C TYR A 75 -13.99 -1.99 -8.23
N LEU A 76 -13.90 -1.02 -7.33
CA LEU A 76 -14.59 0.26 -7.47
C LEU A 76 -14.09 1.07 -8.67
N PHE A 77 -12.79 1.04 -8.92
CA PHE A 77 -12.16 1.67 -10.08
C PHE A 77 -12.66 1.04 -11.38
N GLY A 78 -12.60 -0.29 -11.49
CA GLY A 78 -13.07 -1.02 -12.67
C GLY A 78 -14.56 -0.83 -12.91
N LYS A 79 -15.39 -0.89 -11.84
CA LYS A 79 -16.83 -0.65 -11.94
C LYS A 79 -17.15 0.75 -12.45
N ARG A 80 -16.38 1.75 -12.02
CA ARG A 80 -16.55 3.14 -12.44
C ARG A 80 -16.06 3.39 -13.86
N LEU A 81 -14.97 2.74 -14.25
CA LEU A 81 -14.36 2.89 -15.56
C LEU A 81 -15.18 2.20 -16.67
N PHE A 82 -15.60 0.97 -16.42
CA PHE A 82 -16.30 0.15 -17.42
C PHE A 82 -17.83 0.19 -17.30
N HIS A 83 -18.37 0.76 -16.24
CA HIS A 83 -19.82 0.79 -15.92
C HIS A 83 -20.47 -0.61 -15.85
N GLN A 84 -19.67 -1.67 -15.70
CA GLN A 84 -20.12 -3.07 -15.68
C GLN A 84 -19.56 -3.80 -14.46
N THR A 85 -20.46 -4.33 -13.65
CA THR A 85 -20.12 -5.04 -12.40
C THR A 85 -19.33 -6.32 -12.64
N TRP A 86 -19.70 -7.08 -13.68
CA TRP A 86 -19.03 -8.35 -13.99
C TRP A 86 -17.58 -8.13 -14.45
N VAL A 87 -17.31 -7.08 -15.27
CA VAL A 87 -15.95 -6.71 -15.71
C VAL A 87 -15.10 -6.34 -14.50
N ALA A 88 -15.63 -5.51 -13.60
CA ALA A 88 -14.95 -5.15 -12.36
C ALA A 88 -14.62 -6.39 -11.51
N GLY A 89 -15.57 -7.34 -11.41
CA GLY A 89 -15.37 -8.62 -10.73
C GLY A 89 -14.24 -9.44 -11.33
N VAL A 90 -14.23 -9.61 -12.66
CA VAL A 90 -13.18 -10.35 -13.38
C VAL A 90 -11.80 -9.72 -13.17
N VAL A 91 -11.68 -8.40 -13.37
CA VAL A 91 -10.41 -7.68 -13.19
C VAL A 91 -9.90 -7.84 -11.75
N THR A 92 -10.77 -7.68 -10.76
CA THR A 92 -10.39 -7.83 -9.34
C THR A 92 -9.98 -9.26 -9.03
N THR A 93 -10.68 -10.25 -9.58
CA THR A 93 -10.34 -11.66 -9.38
C THR A 93 -8.99 -11.99 -9.99
N LEU A 94 -8.73 -11.57 -11.23
CA LEU A 94 -7.42 -11.76 -11.88
C LEU A 94 -6.29 -11.13 -11.05
N PHE A 95 -6.49 -9.93 -10.53
CA PHE A 95 -5.50 -9.27 -9.68
C PHE A 95 -5.34 -9.98 -8.33
N ALA A 96 -6.41 -10.48 -7.72
CA ALA A 96 -6.35 -11.21 -6.45
C ALA A 96 -5.56 -12.52 -6.56
N PHE A 97 -5.61 -13.17 -7.72
CA PHE A 97 -4.86 -14.40 -8.01
C PHE A 97 -3.54 -14.14 -8.76
N ASP A 98 -3.19 -12.88 -9.00
CA ASP A 98 -1.89 -12.55 -9.57
C ASP A 98 -0.76 -12.92 -8.62
N PHE A 99 0.25 -13.62 -9.15
CA PHE A 99 1.37 -14.11 -8.34
C PHE A 99 2.19 -12.98 -7.74
N MET A 100 2.38 -11.89 -8.47
CA MET A 100 3.13 -10.73 -7.99
C MET A 100 2.41 -10.07 -6.82
N HIS A 101 1.10 -9.80 -6.96
CA HIS A 101 0.27 -9.25 -5.88
C HIS A 101 0.31 -10.16 -4.65
N PHE A 102 0.09 -11.46 -4.84
CA PHE A 102 0.09 -12.44 -3.76
C PHE A 102 1.42 -12.48 -3.01
N THR A 103 2.54 -12.46 -3.72
CA THR A 103 3.87 -12.54 -3.12
C THR A 103 4.27 -11.24 -2.42
N GLN A 104 4.13 -10.10 -3.12
CA GLN A 104 4.57 -8.81 -2.62
C GLN A 104 3.77 -8.32 -1.39
N THR A 105 2.51 -8.73 -1.27
CA THR A 105 1.68 -8.37 -0.11
C THR A 105 1.94 -9.20 1.14
N ARG A 106 2.78 -10.24 1.04
CA ARG A 106 3.12 -11.15 2.15
C ARG A 106 4.53 -10.99 2.70
N ILE A 107 5.30 -10.10 2.13
CA ILE A 107 6.65 -9.74 2.59
C ILE A 107 6.63 -8.29 3.09
N ALA A 108 7.51 -7.95 4.04
CA ALA A 108 7.56 -6.61 4.61
C ALA A 108 8.38 -5.66 3.72
N THR A 109 7.85 -5.34 2.55
CA THR A 109 8.40 -4.32 1.65
C THR A 109 7.54 -3.05 1.66
N ILE A 110 8.17 -1.91 1.39
CA ILE A 110 7.47 -0.63 1.32
C ILE A 110 6.68 -0.44 0.02
N ASP A 111 6.89 -1.32 -0.96
CA ASP A 111 6.24 -1.30 -2.27
C ASP A 111 4.73 -1.42 -2.19
N VAL A 112 4.23 -2.29 -1.32
CA VAL A 112 2.80 -2.53 -1.15
C VAL A 112 2.07 -1.25 -0.73
N TYR A 113 2.66 -0.45 0.16
CA TYR A 113 2.05 0.81 0.60
C TYR A 113 2.03 1.84 -0.52
N GLY A 114 3.16 2.00 -1.23
CA GLY A 114 3.25 2.90 -2.39
C GLY A 114 2.21 2.55 -3.46
N THR A 115 2.11 1.27 -3.82
CA THR A 115 1.15 0.78 -4.82
C THR A 115 -0.30 1.01 -4.38
N PHE A 116 -0.63 0.74 -3.10
CA PHE A 116 -1.97 1.02 -2.57
C PHE A 116 -2.35 2.48 -2.72
N PHE A 117 -1.47 3.40 -2.33
CA PHE A 117 -1.75 4.83 -2.41
C PHE A 117 -1.82 5.33 -3.87
N ILE A 118 -1.02 4.78 -4.78
CA ILE A 118 -1.12 5.08 -6.22
C ILE A 118 -2.50 4.64 -6.75
N MET A 119 -2.96 3.44 -6.42
CA MET A 119 -4.28 2.96 -6.86
C MET A 119 -5.41 3.83 -6.29
N ALA A 120 -5.33 4.21 -5.02
CA ALA A 120 -6.30 5.09 -4.38
C ALA A 120 -6.29 6.50 -5.01
N MET A 121 -5.11 7.04 -5.33
CA MET A 121 -4.94 8.31 -6.04
C MET A 121 -5.68 8.28 -7.38
N PHE A 122 -5.42 7.27 -8.21
CA PHE A 122 -6.09 7.15 -9.52
C PHE A 122 -7.60 6.96 -9.39
N TYR A 123 -8.06 6.22 -8.39
CA TYR A 123 -9.50 6.09 -8.13
C TYR A 123 -10.16 7.44 -7.83
N PHE A 124 -9.57 8.24 -6.96
CA PHE A 124 -10.10 9.56 -6.63
C PHE A 124 -9.95 10.56 -7.79
N MET A 125 -8.87 10.47 -8.57
CA MET A 125 -8.70 11.28 -9.78
C MET A 125 -9.76 10.94 -10.83
N LEU A 126 -10.08 9.66 -11.04
CA LEU A 126 -11.17 9.23 -11.91
C LEU A 126 -12.52 9.78 -11.42
N ARG A 127 -12.76 9.76 -10.11
CA ARG A 127 -13.96 10.37 -9.52
C ARG A 127 -14.05 11.85 -9.81
N TYR A 128 -12.95 12.56 -9.68
CA TYR A 128 -12.89 13.99 -10.02
C TYR A 128 -13.16 14.24 -11.51
N ALA A 129 -12.49 13.51 -12.40
CA ALA A 129 -12.64 13.65 -13.85
C ALA A 129 -14.07 13.35 -14.35
N GLN A 130 -14.82 12.49 -13.64
CA GLN A 130 -16.21 12.16 -13.97
C GLN A 130 -17.23 13.09 -13.30
N THR A 131 -16.81 14.08 -12.53
CA THR A 131 -17.73 15.00 -11.85
C THR A 131 -18.18 16.10 -12.81
N SER A 132 -19.50 16.32 -12.90
CA SER A 132 -20.07 17.46 -13.64
C SER A 132 -19.90 18.75 -12.85
N PHE A 133 -19.21 19.73 -13.44
CA PHE A 133 -19.02 21.04 -12.82
C PHE A 133 -20.26 21.95 -12.94
N TYR A 134 -21.26 21.57 -13.75
CA TYR A 134 -22.50 22.34 -13.93
C TYR A 134 -23.56 21.99 -12.89
N ASP A 135 -23.62 20.69 -12.48
CA ASP A 135 -24.69 20.19 -11.61
C ASP A 135 -24.27 19.97 -10.17
N THR A 136 -22.97 20.12 -9.88
CA THR A 136 -22.41 19.81 -8.55
C THR A 136 -21.85 21.08 -7.91
N GLU A 137 -22.13 21.29 -6.62
CA GLU A 137 -21.54 22.38 -5.86
C GLU A 137 -20.00 22.33 -5.91
N PHE A 138 -19.36 23.45 -6.15
CA PHE A 138 -17.90 23.56 -6.28
C PHE A 138 -17.15 22.91 -5.12
N LYS A 139 -17.60 23.09 -3.88
CA LYS A 139 -16.98 22.46 -2.69
C LYS A 139 -16.99 20.93 -2.76
N LYS A 140 -18.04 20.34 -3.30
CA LYS A 140 -18.17 18.88 -3.44
C LYS A 140 -17.29 18.33 -4.56
N THR A 141 -16.98 19.13 -5.57
CA THR A 141 -16.05 18.72 -6.65
C THR A 141 -14.60 18.67 -6.16
N LEU A 142 -14.23 19.49 -5.20
CA LEU A 142 -12.88 19.52 -4.64
C LEU A 142 -12.54 18.33 -3.76
N ILE A 143 -13.53 17.63 -3.17
CA ILE A 143 -13.28 16.49 -2.27
C ILE A 143 -12.49 15.37 -2.96
N PRO A 144 -12.89 14.83 -4.13
CA PRO A 144 -12.10 13.79 -4.78
C PRO A 144 -10.72 14.28 -5.23
N LEU A 145 -10.57 15.54 -5.64
CA LEU A 145 -9.27 16.12 -5.97
C LEU A 145 -8.36 16.18 -4.74
N PHE A 146 -8.87 16.67 -3.61
CA PHE A 146 -8.14 16.68 -2.34
C PHE A 146 -7.72 15.28 -1.91
N LEU A 147 -8.64 14.31 -1.97
CA LEU A 147 -8.33 12.92 -1.62
C LEU A 147 -7.28 12.31 -2.56
N SER A 148 -7.32 12.62 -3.86
CA SER A 148 -6.29 12.19 -4.80
C SER A 148 -4.92 12.77 -4.43
N GLY A 149 -4.83 14.08 -4.14
CA GLY A 149 -3.60 14.73 -3.70
C GLY A 149 -3.08 14.19 -2.37
N LEU A 150 -3.98 13.91 -1.41
CA LEU A 150 -3.63 13.28 -0.14
C LEU A 150 -3.04 11.87 -0.35
N MET A 151 -3.67 11.04 -1.18
CA MET A 151 -3.16 9.69 -1.49
C MET A 151 -1.81 9.77 -2.21
N MET A 152 -1.64 10.71 -3.13
CA MET A 152 -0.35 10.97 -3.76
C MET A 152 0.74 11.31 -2.73
N GLY A 153 0.45 12.25 -1.81
CA GLY A 153 1.38 12.63 -0.75
C GLY A 153 1.78 11.46 0.14
N LEU A 154 0.81 10.62 0.56
CA LEU A 154 1.07 9.40 1.33
C LEU A 154 1.87 8.37 0.53
N GLY A 155 1.61 8.24 -0.77
CA GLY A 155 2.39 7.39 -1.67
C GLY A 155 3.85 7.84 -1.73
N CYS A 156 4.10 9.13 -1.98
CA CYS A 156 5.45 9.72 -2.00
C CYS A 156 6.15 9.57 -0.64
N ALA A 157 5.43 9.70 0.47
CA ALA A 157 5.97 9.50 1.81
C ALA A 157 6.29 8.03 2.12
N SER A 158 5.73 7.08 1.35
CA SER A 158 6.00 5.64 1.47
C SER A 158 7.12 5.17 0.54
N LYS A 159 7.09 5.60 -0.73
CA LYS A 159 8.10 5.25 -1.73
C LYS A 159 8.18 6.32 -2.84
N TRP A 160 9.40 6.68 -3.24
CA TRP A 160 9.66 7.67 -4.29
C TRP A 160 8.99 7.36 -5.65
N THR A 161 8.76 6.08 -5.94
CA THR A 161 8.11 5.66 -7.21
C THR A 161 6.71 6.25 -7.39
N ALA A 162 6.03 6.65 -6.32
CA ALA A 162 4.72 7.28 -6.41
C ALA A 162 4.76 8.64 -7.14
N VAL A 163 5.91 9.34 -7.15
CA VAL A 163 6.10 10.59 -7.90
C VAL A 163 5.90 10.37 -9.41
N TYR A 164 6.42 9.26 -9.95
CA TYR A 164 6.26 8.95 -11.38
C TYR A 164 4.82 8.65 -11.80
N ALA A 165 4.00 8.18 -10.87
CA ALA A 165 2.58 7.93 -11.14
C ALA A 165 1.75 9.23 -11.18
N ALA A 166 2.29 10.34 -10.69
CA ALA A 166 1.62 11.63 -10.62
C ALA A 166 1.99 12.59 -11.76
N ALA A 167 3.04 12.26 -12.53
CA ALA A 167 3.52 13.03 -13.69
C ALA A 167 2.77 12.63 -14.96
#